data_8222a6b64cbd206875729d1819adc52e
#
_entry.id   8222a6b64cbd206875729d1819adc52e
#
_cell.length_a   1.000
_cell.length_b   1.000
_cell.length_c   1.000
_cell.angle_alpha   90.00
_cell.angle_beta   90.00
_cell.angle_gamma   90.00
#
_symmetry.space_group_name_H-M   'P 1'
#
loop_
_entity.id
_entity.type
_entity.pdbx_description
1 polymer ?
#
loop_
_entity_poly.entity_id
_entity_poly.type
_entity_poly.pdbx_seq_one_letter_code
_entity_poly.pdbx_strand_id
1 'polypeptide(L)'
;MALKILMSWDILPGREQEYFEFVVREFIPGIQRMGLEPTDAWFTMYGNHPQIIAGAEVPNKQTLDTILQSSEWLALTERLLNFVTDFSYKVITARKGFQM
;
A
#
# COMPACT_ATOMS: atom_id res chain seq x y z
N MET A 1 -3.07 18.59 -8.22
CA MET A 1 -3.13 18.35 -6.77
C MET A 1 -2.74 16.92 -6.45
N ALA A 2 -1.83 16.75 -5.56
CA ALA A 2 -1.35 15.42 -5.21
C ALA A 2 -2.40 14.65 -4.41
N LEU A 3 -2.45 13.36 -4.65
CA LEU A 3 -3.33 12.45 -3.94
C LEU A 3 -2.52 11.42 -3.19
N LYS A 4 -3.14 10.86 -2.17
CA LYS A 4 -2.50 9.82 -1.37
C LYS A 4 -3.43 8.62 -1.31
N ILE A 5 -2.86 7.44 -1.54
CA ILE A 5 -3.59 6.21 -1.34
C ILE A 5 -3.16 5.64 0.01
N LEU A 6 -4.16 5.34 0.85
CA LEU A 6 -3.92 4.71 2.14
C LEU A 6 -4.40 3.27 2.04
N MET A 7 -3.48 2.35 2.20
CA MET A 7 -3.75 0.94 2.12
C MET A 7 -3.68 0.33 3.51
N SER A 8 -4.53 -0.64 3.80
CA SER A 8 -4.47 -1.34 5.07
C SER A 8 -4.71 -2.82 4.86
N TRP A 9 -4.10 -3.61 5.73
CA TRP A 9 -4.27 -5.07 5.70
C TRP A 9 -3.74 -5.67 6.98
N ASP A 10 -4.13 -6.94 7.22
CA ASP A 10 -3.62 -7.73 8.32
C ASP A 10 -2.67 -8.78 7.75
N ILE A 11 -1.55 -9.00 8.42
CA ILE A 11 -0.60 -10.02 7.99
C ILE A 11 -1.13 -11.39 8.40
N LEU A 12 -1.11 -12.34 7.47
CA LEU A 12 -1.54 -13.71 7.78
C LEU A 12 -0.63 -14.34 8.82
N PRO A 13 -1.21 -14.93 9.88
CA PRO A 13 -0.40 -15.62 10.88
C PRO A 13 0.44 -16.73 10.25
N GLY A 14 1.71 -16.77 10.61
CA GLY A 14 2.62 -17.79 10.08
C GLY A 14 3.27 -17.42 8.76
N ARG A 15 2.88 -16.30 8.16
CA ARG A 15 3.45 -15.86 6.88
C ARG A 15 4.27 -14.58 7.02
N GLU A 16 4.59 -14.19 8.24
CA GLU A 16 5.21 -12.89 8.49
C GLU A 16 6.53 -12.70 7.76
N GLN A 17 7.39 -13.71 7.80
CA GLN A 17 8.68 -13.57 7.16
C GLN A 17 8.56 -13.47 5.65
N GLU A 18 7.74 -14.32 5.06
CA GLU A 18 7.50 -14.28 3.61
C GLU A 18 6.87 -12.96 3.21
N TYR A 19 5.97 -12.44 4.05
CA TYR A 19 5.33 -11.16 3.81
C TYR A 19 6.38 -10.04 3.73
N PHE A 20 7.28 -9.98 4.73
CA PHE A 20 8.27 -8.91 4.75
C PHE A 20 9.22 -9.02 3.56
N GLU A 21 9.60 -10.23 3.18
CA GLU A 21 10.44 -10.40 1.99
C GLU A 21 9.73 -9.93 0.73
N PHE A 22 8.46 -10.28 0.59
CA PHE A 22 7.69 -9.84 -0.57
C PHE A 22 7.58 -8.32 -0.62
N VAL A 23 7.25 -7.70 0.50
CA VAL A 23 7.07 -6.24 0.54
C VAL A 23 8.35 -5.53 0.15
N VAL A 24 9.48 -5.94 0.72
CA VAL A 24 10.76 -5.27 0.47
C VAL A 24 11.26 -5.51 -0.94
N ARG A 25 11.10 -6.73 -1.46
CA ARG A 25 11.69 -7.10 -2.74
C ARG A 25 10.79 -6.84 -3.93
N GLU A 26 9.47 -6.86 -3.73
CA GLU A 26 8.56 -6.78 -4.85
C GLU A 26 7.51 -5.71 -4.73
N PHE A 27 6.86 -5.59 -3.57
CA PHE A 27 5.73 -4.67 -3.46
C PHE A 27 6.17 -3.21 -3.52
N ILE A 28 7.11 -2.83 -2.66
CA ILE A 28 7.57 -1.44 -2.64
C ILE A 28 8.24 -1.06 -3.96
N PRO A 29 9.19 -1.85 -4.50
CA PRO A 29 9.74 -1.50 -5.81
C PRO A 29 8.69 -1.48 -6.92
N GLY A 30 7.70 -2.37 -6.83
CA GLY A 30 6.64 -2.43 -7.83
C GLY A 30 5.78 -1.18 -7.86
N ILE A 31 5.33 -0.72 -6.69
CA ILE A 31 4.51 0.50 -6.67
C ILE A 31 5.32 1.72 -7.05
N GLN A 32 6.61 1.75 -6.72
CA GLN A 32 7.47 2.85 -7.13
C GLN A 32 7.62 2.92 -8.64
N ARG A 33 7.75 1.77 -9.29
CA ARG A 33 7.84 1.72 -10.76
C ARG A 33 6.56 2.22 -11.40
N MET A 34 5.44 2.03 -10.76
CA MET A 34 4.16 2.49 -11.28
C MET A 34 3.93 3.99 -11.07
N GLY A 35 4.74 4.61 -10.22
CA GLY A 35 4.61 6.04 -9.94
C GLY A 35 4.00 6.36 -8.57
N LEU A 36 3.84 5.35 -7.73
CA LEU A 36 3.39 5.56 -6.36
C LEU A 36 4.62 5.75 -5.48
N GLU A 37 4.69 6.88 -4.79
CA GLU A 37 5.81 7.20 -3.92
C GLU A 37 5.45 6.85 -2.48
N PRO A 38 6.06 5.82 -1.89
CA PRO A 38 5.75 5.49 -0.49
C PRO A 38 6.12 6.65 0.42
N THR A 39 5.24 7.00 1.32
CA THR A 39 5.47 8.13 2.23
C THR A 39 5.57 7.71 3.68
N ASP A 40 4.75 6.74 4.09
CA ASP A 40 4.74 6.34 5.50
C ASP A 40 4.09 4.97 5.63
N ALA A 41 4.32 4.36 6.77
CA ALA A 41 3.68 3.09 7.10
C ALA A 41 3.61 2.97 8.61
N TRP A 42 2.53 2.39 9.08
CA TRP A 42 2.32 2.12 10.50
C TRP A 42 2.08 0.64 10.70
N PHE A 43 2.62 0.14 11.79
CA PHE A 43 2.41 -1.22 12.23
C PHE A 43 1.71 -1.16 13.59
N THR A 44 0.59 -1.85 13.71
CA THR A 44 -0.17 -1.87 14.95
C THR A 44 -0.50 -3.31 15.31
N MET A 45 -0.34 -3.65 16.58
CA MET A 45 -0.84 -4.92 17.07
C MET A 45 -2.28 -4.73 17.50
N TYR A 46 -3.13 -5.59 16.99
CA TYR A 46 -4.56 -5.48 17.16
C TYR A 46 -5.08 -6.86 17.54
N GLY A 47 -5.30 -7.05 18.83
CA GLY A 47 -5.57 -8.39 19.33
C GLY A 47 -4.38 -9.29 19.02
N ASN A 48 -4.62 -10.36 18.27
CA ASN A 48 -3.56 -11.26 17.81
C ASN A 48 -3.13 -10.97 16.39
N HIS A 49 -3.58 -9.84 15.82
CA HIS A 49 -3.39 -9.56 14.40
C HIS A 49 -2.52 -8.33 14.22
N PRO A 50 -1.35 -8.47 13.59
CA PRO A 50 -0.59 -7.30 13.19
C PRO A 50 -1.29 -6.63 12.00
N GLN A 51 -1.51 -5.34 12.13
CA GLN A 51 -2.15 -4.54 11.08
C GLN A 51 -1.17 -3.54 10.51
N ILE A 52 -1.17 -3.43 9.19
CA ILE A 52 -0.35 -2.47 8.49
C ILE A 52 -1.24 -1.41 7.87
N ILE A 53 -0.82 -0.17 7.99
CA ILE A 53 -1.42 0.94 7.23
C ILE A 53 -0.26 1.59 6.49
N ALA A 54 -0.36 1.66 5.18
CA ALA A 54 0.71 2.19 4.34
C ALA A 54 0.17 3.28 3.43
N GLY A 55 0.93 4.36 3.31
CA GLY A 55 0.56 5.46 2.46
C GLY A 55 1.53 5.66 1.31
N ALA A 56 1.01 6.08 0.16
CA ALA A 56 1.82 6.41 -0.98
C ALA A 56 1.17 7.57 -1.74
N GLU A 57 1.98 8.40 -2.38
CA GLU A 57 1.50 9.59 -3.06
C GLU A 57 1.67 9.50 -4.56
N VAL A 58 0.75 10.16 -5.27
CA VAL A 58 0.85 10.36 -6.71
C VAL A 58 0.58 11.83 -7.00
N PRO A 59 1.10 12.34 -8.15
CA PRO A 59 0.96 13.77 -8.43
C PRO A 59 -0.46 14.22 -8.73
N ASN A 60 -1.32 13.36 -9.27
CA ASN A 60 -2.67 13.76 -9.64
C ASN A 60 -3.58 12.56 -9.79
N LYS A 61 -4.88 12.86 -9.95
CA LYS A 61 -5.90 11.81 -10.03
C LYS A 61 -5.77 10.98 -11.31
N GLN A 62 -5.39 11.60 -12.41
CA GLN A 62 -5.26 10.88 -13.67
C GLN A 62 -4.20 9.79 -13.57
N THR A 63 -3.06 10.13 -12.99
CA THR A 63 -2.00 9.16 -12.76
C THR A 63 -2.49 8.01 -11.88
N LEU A 64 -3.19 8.36 -10.79
CA LEU A 64 -3.70 7.34 -9.89
C LEU A 64 -4.69 6.42 -10.58
N ASP A 65 -5.63 6.97 -11.34
CA ASP A 65 -6.62 6.16 -12.04
C ASP A 65 -5.94 5.20 -13.02
N THR A 66 -4.92 5.67 -13.72
CA THR A 66 -4.16 4.84 -14.64
C THR A 66 -3.50 3.68 -13.90
N ILE A 67 -2.91 3.96 -12.74
CA ILE A 67 -2.25 2.93 -11.93
C ILE A 67 -3.27 1.89 -11.48
N LEU A 68 -4.39 2.35 -10.92
CA LEU A 68 -5.37 1.42 -10.34
C LEU A 68 -6.04 0.54 -11.39
N GLN A 69 -6.03 0.96 -12.64
CA GLN A 69 -6.59 0.18 -13.74
C GLN A 69 -5.55 -0.70 -14.44
N SER A 70 -4.29 -0.58 -14.06
CA SER A 70 -3.23 -1.30 -14.74
C SER A 70 -3.19 -2.77 -14.34
N SER A 71 -2.71 -3.60 -15.27
CA SER A 71 -2.51 -5.01 -14.96
C SER A 71 -1.39 -5.22 -13.95
N GLU A 72 -0.43 -4.32 -13.91
CA GLU A 72 0.65 -4.40 -12.91
C GLU A 72 0.12 -4.24 -11.50
N TRP A 73 -0.77 -3.28 -11.29
CA TRP A 73 -1.38 -3.07 -9.97
C TRP A 73 -2.18 -4.30 -9.56
N LEU A 74 -3.00 -4.82 -10.48
CA LEU A 74 -3.80 -6.01 -10.18
C LEU A 74 -2.93 -7.21 -9.84
N ALA A 75 -1.90 -7.46 -10.63
CA ALA A 75 -1.00 -8.59 -10.39
C ALA A 75 -0.28 -8.45 -9.06
N LEU A 76 0.18 -7.24 -8.74
CA LEU A 76 0.94 -7.02 -7.52
C LEU A 76 0.06 -7.19 -6.29
N THR A 77 -1.16 -6.65 -6.33
CA THR A 77 -2.08 -6.79 -5.20
C THR A 77 -2.55 -8.23 -5.02
N GLU A 78 -2.75 -8.96 -6.12
CA GLU A 78 -3.09 -10.37 -6.01
C GLU A 78 -1.98 -11.17 -5.33
N ARG A 79 -0.75 -10.85 -5.63
CA ARG A 79 0.37 -11.52 -4.97
C ARG A 79 0.45 -11.17 -3.49
N LEU A 80 0.16 -9.92 -3.16
CA LEU A 80 0.12 -9.50 -1.76
C LEU A 80 -0.91 -10.31 -0.97
N LEU A 81 -2.04 -10.63 -1.60
CA LEU A 81 -3.10 -11.38 -0.93
C LEU A 81 -2.70 -12.80 -0.52
N ASN A 82 -1.57 -13.30 -1.01
CA ASN A 82 -1.05 -14.58 -0.52
C ASN A 82 -0.53 -14.48 0.91
N PHE A 83 -0.27 -13.28 1.38
CA PHE A 83 0.38 -13.05 2.67
C PHE A 83 -0.46 -12.23 3.65
N VAL A 84 -1.58 -11.66 3.19
CA VAL A 84 -2.37 -10.74 4.00
C VAL A 84 -3.86 -11.04 3.84
N THR A 85 -4.65 -10.51 4.80
CA THR A 85 -6.11 -10.53 4.73
C THR A 85 -6.64 -9.12 4.94
N ASP A 86 -7.90 -8.93 4.60
CA ASP A 86 -8.62 -7.67 4.84
C ASP A 86 -7.93 -6.49 4.17
N PHE A 87 -7.41 -6.72 2.97
CA PHE A 87 -6.83 -5.66 2.18
C PHE A 87 -7.89 -4.66 1.76
N SER A 88 -7.62 -3.38 2.01
CA SER A 88 -8.48 -2.31 1.53
C SER A 88 -7.65 -1.07 1.29
N TYR A 89 -8.21 -0.11 0.57
CA TYR A 89 -7.54 1.16 0.39
C TYR A 89 -8.57 2.27 0.22
N LYS A 90 -8.11 3.49 0.48
CA LYS A 90 -8.91 4.68 0.19
C LYS A 90 -7.97 5.76 -0.34
N VAL A 91 -8.55 6.71 -1.04
CA VAL A 91 -7.81 7.80 -1.64
C VAL A 91 -8.17 9.09 -0.91
N ILE A 92 -7.16 9.85 -0.54
CA ILE A 92 -7.36 11.14 0.11
C ILE A 92 -6.50 12.17 -0.59
N THR A 93 -6.76 13.44 -0.34
CA THR A 93 -5.90 14.52 -0.80
C THR A 93 -4.60 14.50 0.01
N ALA A 94 -3.49 14.50 -0.70
CA ALA A 94 -2.20 14.59 -0.03
C ALA A 94 -2.01 16.00 0.48
N ARG A 95 -1.57 16.14 1.73
CA ARG A 95 -1.32 17.44 2.32
C ARG A 95 0.13 17.55 2.65
N LYS A 96 0.68 18.70 2.33
CA LYS A 96 2.05 18.98 2.66
C LYS A 96 2.15 19.61 4.03
N GLY A 97 3.13 19.13 4.76
CA GLY A 97 3.42 19.71 6.04
C GLY A 97 2.30 19.50 7.01
N PHE A 98 2.19 20.42 7.87
CA PHE A 98 1.37 20.32 9.02
C PHE A 98 0.02 20.99 8.77
N GLN A 99 -1.02 20.22 8.90
CA GLN A 99 -2.36 20.69 8.61
C GLN A 99 -3.11 20.89 9.93
N MET A 100 -3.47 22.11 10.17
CA MET A 100 -4.17 22.45 11.38
C MET A 100 -5.53 22.96 11.06
#